data_36b8c71b946d7d3b51d3addbf225f9ec
#
_entry.id   36b8c71b946d7d3b51d3addbf225f9ec
#
_cell.length_a   1.000
_cell.length_b   1.000
_cell.length_c   1.000
_cell.angle_alpha   90.00
_cell.angle_beta   90.00
_cell.angle_gamma   90.00
#
_symmetry.space_group_name_H-M   'P 1'
#
loop_
_entity.id
_entity.type
_entity.pdbx_description
1 polymer ?
#
loop_
_entity_poly.entity_id
_entity_poly.type
_entity_poly.pdbx_seq_one_letter_code
_entity_poly.pdbx_strand_id
1 'polypeptide(L)'
;MYKVKVEKGNLSFSAAHFITFGGKCERLHGHNYAVSLNLEGNLTEDRYVFDFVELKKTIRRICDQLDHHFLLPMQSQHLDIKETEEEWEIRFENRRYVFPADDVLVLPVDS
;
A
#
# COMPACT_ATOMS: atom_id res chain seq x y z
N MET A 1 20.20 -9.38 -20.53
CA MET A 1 19.43 -8.95 -19.38
C MET A 1 18.76 -10.15 -18.73
N TYR A 2 18.84 -10.21 -17.43
CA TYR A 2 18.29 -11.34 -16.67
C TYR A 2 17.07 -10.89 -15.88
N LYS A 3 16.15 -11.83 -15.64
CA LYS A 3 14.89 -11.54 -14.97
C LYS A 3 14.72 -12.43 -13.75
N VAL A 4 14.22 -11.84 -12.66
CA VAL A 4 13.82 -12.56 -11.46
C VAL A 4 12.35 -12.26 -11.21
N LYS A 5 11.56 -13.29 -11.04
CA LYS A 5 10.15 -13.16 -10.68
C LYS A 5 9.93 -13.69 -9.28
N VAL A 6 9.20 -12.91 -8.49
CA VAL A 6 8.69 -13.35 -7.21
C VAL A 6 7.18 -13.24 -7.29
N GLU A 7 6.51 -14.36 -7.30
CA GLU A 7 5.06 -14.41 -7.34
C GLU A 7 4.57 -15.60 -6.54
N LYS A 8 3.31 -15.59 -6.20
CA LYS A 8 2.64 -16.56 -5.38
C LYS A 8 2.94 -16.53 -3.91
N GLY A 9 2.18 -17.24 -3.29
CA GLY A 9 2.34 -17.73 -1.98
C GLY A 9 2.03 -16.69 -0.96
N ASN A 10 3.03 -16.37 -0.26
CA ASN A 10 2.90 -15.62 0.97
C ASN A 10 3.06 -14.13 0.79
N LEU A 11 3.18 -13.66 -0.46
CA LEU A 11 3.31 -12.25 -0.74
C LEU A 11 1.92 -11.66 -0.97
N SER A 12 1.25 -11.40 0.12
CA SER A 12 -0.09 -10.83 0.09
C SER A 12 -0.33 -9.96 1.31
N PHE A 13 -1.32 -9.09 1.22
CA PHE A 13 -1.78 -8.32 2.35
C PHE A 13 -3.26 -7.99 2.17
N SER A 14 -3.92 -7.68 3.27
CA SER A 14 -5.31 -7.22 3.28
C SER A 14 -5.34 -5.78 3.77
N ALA A 15 -6.02 -4.92 3.04
CA ALA A 15 -6.10 -3.51 3.41
C ALA A 15 -7.45 -2.93 3.03
N ALA A 16 -7.83 -1.88 3.73
CA ALA A 16 -9.07 -1.15 3.46
C ALA A 16 -8.75 0.16 2.76
N HIS A 17 -9.65 0.60 1.92
CA HIS A 17 -9.54 1.88 1.23
C HIS A 17 -10.89 2.35 0.71
N PHE A 18 -10.92 3.58 0.24
CA PHE A 18 -11.93 4.09 -0.66
C PHE A 18 -11.24 4.93 -1.73
N ILE A 19 -11.85 4.99 -2.90
CA ILE A 19 -11.27 5.70 -4.03
C ILE A 19 -12.10 6.96 -4.27
N THR A 20 -11.43 8.10 -4.39
CA THR A 20 -12.04 9.36 -4.79
C THR A 20 -11.74 9.59 -6.26
N PHE A 21 -12.79 9.61 -7.07
CA PHE A 21 -12.62 9.74 -8.51
C PHE A 21 -13.80 10.53 -9.10
N GLY A 22 -13.49 11.50 -9.93
CA GLY A 22 -14.53 12.28 -10.60
C GLY A 22 -15.47 13.01 -9.68
N GLY A 23 -14.99 13.47 -8.52
CA GLY A 23 -15.81 14.15 -7.53
C GLY A 23 -16.70 13.25 -6.70
N LYS A 24 -16.50 11.95 -6.78
CA LYS A 24 -17.23 10.95 -6.00
C LYS A 24 -16.28 10.18 -5.10
N CYS A 25 -16.79 9.69 -3.99
CA CYS A 25 -16.05 8.84 -3.08
C CYS A 25 -16.75 7.49 -2.98
N GLU A 26 -16.04 6.44 -3.28
CA GLU A 26 -16.56 5.09 -3.11
C GLU A 26 -16.71 4.78 -1.63
N ARG A 27 -17.56 3.81 -1.33
CA ARG A 27 -17.70 3.33 0.03
C ARG A 27 -16.43 2.66 0.51
N LEU A 28 -16.18 2.75 1.79
CA LEU A 28 -15.08 2.03 2.43
C LEU A 28 -15.24 0.53 2.20
N HIS A 29 -14.19 -0.10 1.71
CA HIS A 29 -14.16 -1.53 1.48
C HIS A 29 -12.72 -2.03 1.58
N GLY A 30 -12.54 -3.32 1.52
CA GLY A 30 -11.23 -3.92 1.63
C GLY A 30 -11.01 -4.99 0.57
N HIS A 31 -9.75 -5.30 0.36
CA HIS A 31 -9.32 -6.34 -0.57
C HIS A 31 -8.18 -7.15 0.04
N ASN A 32 -8.07 -8.38 -0.43
CA ASN A 32 -6.85 -9.15 -0.31
C ASN A 32 -6.03 -8.90 -1.57
N TYR A 33 -4.83 -8.38 -1.39
CA TYR A 33 -3.93 -8.08 -2.49
C TYR A 33 -2.90 -9.17 -2.64
N ALA A 34 -2.80 -9.73 -3.83
CA ALA A 34 -1.71 -10.64 -4.18
C ALA A 34 -0.60 -9.82 -4.83
N VAL A 35 0.62 -10.02 -4.36
CA VAL A 35 1.75 -9.23 -4.81
C VAL A 35 2.71 -10.10 -5.61
N SER A 36 3.13 -9.60 -6.75
CA SER A 36 4.18 -10.23 -7.55
C SER A 36 5.21 -9.17 -7.93
N LEU A 37 6.43 -9.59 -8.13
CA LEU A 37 7.53 -8.72 -8.50
C LEU A 37 8.31 -9.31 -9.64
N ASN A 38 8.63 -8.48 -10.62
CA ASN A 38 9.57 -8.81 -11.68
C ASN A 38 10.78 -7.89 -11.54
N LEU A 39 11.96 -8.48 -11.47
CA LEU A 39 13.21 -7.74 -11.41
C LEU A 39 14.05 -8.11 -12.62
N GLU A 40 14.54 -7.11 -13.34
CA GLU A 40 15.42 -7.31 -14.49
C GLU A 40 16.73 -6.58 -14.27
N GLY A 41 17.80 -7.16 -14.76
CA GLY A 41 19.10 -6.53 -14.66
C GLY A 41 20.21 -7.42 -15.23
N ASN A 42 21.43 -6.93 -15.11
CA ASN A 42 22.62 -7.68 -15.52
C ASN A 42 23.13 -8.49 -14.32
N LEU A 43 23.86 -9.57 -14.62
CA LEU A 43 24.48 -10.36 -13.57
C LEU A 43 25.53 -9.54 -12.82
N THR A 44 25.58 -9.74 -11.51
CA THR A 44 26.67 -9.23 -10.69
C THR A 44 27.93 -10.08 -10.91
N GLU A 45 29.01 -9.71 -10.23
CA GLU A 45 30.25 -10.52 -10.24
C GLU A 45 30.01 -11.92 -9.71
N ASP A 46 29.05 -12.08 -8.79
CA ASP A 46 28.66 -13.36 -8.24
C ASP A 46 27.64 -14.10 -9.10
N ARG A 47 27.33 -13.54 -10.25
CA ARG A 47 26.43 -14.13 -11.25
C ARG A 47 24.99 -14.28 -10.83
N TYR A 48 24.48 -13.34 -10.03
CA TYR A 48 23.04 -13.24 -9.78
C TYR A 48 22.58 -11.79 -9.93
N VAL A 49 21.34 -11.63 -10.34
CA VAL A 49 20.72 -10.31 -10.53
C VAL A 49 20.49 -9.64 -9.19
N PHE A 50 20.00 -10.40 -8.23
CA PHE A 50 19.74 -9.93 -6.89
C PHE A 50 19.62 -11.15 -5.97
N ASP A 51 19.96 -10.99 -4.70
CA ASP A 51 19.80 -12.06 -3.74
C ASP A 51 18.32 -12.36 -3.55
N PHE A 52 17.88 -13.54 -3.96
CA PHE A 52 16.50 -13.93 -3.95
C PHE A 52 15.90 -13.96 -2.54
N VAL A 53 16.67 -14.35 -1.55
CA VAL A 53 16.23 -14.40 -0.16
C VAL A 53 16.00 -12.98 0.37
N GLU A 54 16.94 -12.08 0.10
CA GLU A 54 16.83 -10.69 0.51
C GLU A 54 15.66 -9.99 -0.20
N LEU A 55 15.45 -10.29 -1.48
CA LEU A 55 14.35 -9.74 -2.24
C LEU A 55 13.01 -10.15 -1.62
N LYS A 56 12.83 -11.43 -1.30
CA LYS A 56 11.61 -11.90 -0.66
C LYS A 56 11.38 -11.26 0.69
N LYS A 57 12.43 -11.11 1.49
CA LYS A 57 12.33 -10.44 2.79
C LYS A 57 11.89 -9.00 2.66
N THR A 58 12.44 -8.29 1.69
CA THR A 58 12.10 -6.88 1.44
C THR A 58 10.63 -6.74 1.06
N ILE A 59 10.16 -7.56 0.12
CA ILE A 59 8.77 -7.53 -0.31
C ILE A 59 7.82 -7.88 0.83
N ARG A 60 8.18 -8.90 1.61
CA ARG A 60 7.38 -9.29 2.77
C ARG A 60 7.28 -8.16 3.78
N ARG A 61 8.37 -7.45 4.03
CA ARG A 61 8.36 -6.29 4.94
C ARG A 61 7.40 -5.22 4.44
N ILE A 62 7.42 -4.94 3.14
CA ILE A 62 6.51 -3.96 2.54
C ILE A 62 5.05 -4.42 2.68
N CYS A 63 4.77 -5.69 2.38
CA CYS A 63 3.43 -6.23 2.55
C CYS A 63 2.96 -6.14 4.00
N ASP A 64 3.83 -6.42 4.95
CA ASP A 64 3.48 -6.36 6.37
C ASP A 64 3.17 -4.93 6.81
N GLN A 65 3.83 -3.93 6.23
CA GLN A 65 3.53 -2.53 6.52
C GLN A 65 2.16 -2.11 5.99
N LEU A 66 1.74 -2.68 4.88
CA LEU A 66 0.44 -2.38 4.27
C LEU A 66 -0.69 -3.20 4.88
N ASP A 67 -0.37 -4.36 5.44
CA ASP A 67 -1.34 -5.33 5.89
C ASP A 67 -2.17 -4.81 7.06
N HIS A 68 -3.48 -5.05 6.98
CA HIS A 68 -4.45 -4.68 8.02
C HIS A 68 -4.45 -3.20 8.36
N HIS A 69 -4.22 -2.35 7.36
CA HIS A 69 -4.28 -0.90 7.52
C HIS A 69 -5.33 -0.30 6.60
N PHE A 70 -5.80 0.89 6.96
CA PHE A 70 -6.50 1.76 6.03
C PHE A 70 -5.47 2.56 5.24
N LEU A 71 -5.52 2.45 3.92
CA LEU A 71 -4.58 3.13 3.04
C LEU A 71 -5.11 4.53 2.72
N LEU A 72 -4.43 5.56 3.22
CA LEU A 72 -4.86 6.95 3.08
C LEU A 72 -4.09 7.63 1.95
N PRO A 73 -4.79 8.08 0.89
CA PRO A 73 -4.14 8.84 -0.18
C PRO A 73 -3.97 10.30 0.27
N MET A 74 -2.81 10.59 0.84
CA MET A 74 -2.53 11.87 1.50
C MET A 74 -2.52 13.05 0.53
N GLN A 75 -2.29 12.82 -0.76
CA GLN A 75 -2.25 13.88 -1.77
C GLN A 75 -3.59 14.09 -2.47
N SER A 76 -4.65 13.44 -2.01
CA SER A 76 -5.97 13.64 -2.59
C SER A 76 -6.45 15.08 -2.37
N GLN A 77 -6.90 15.71 -3.44
CA GLN A 77 -7.47 17.06 -3.39
C GLN A 77 -8.93 17.04 -2.96
N HIS A 78 -9.55 15.88 -2.88
CA HIS A 78 -10.96 15.73 -2.57
C HIS A 78 -11.22 15.43 -1.10
N LEU A 79 -10.19 15.13 -0.34
CA LEU A 79 -10.30 14.75 1.06
C LEU A 79 -9.84 15.88 1.96
N ASP A 80 -10.60 16.13 3.02
CA ASP A 80 -10.17 16.98 4.12
C ASP A 80 -9.66 16.08 5.23
N ILE A 81 -8.37 16.18 5.51
CA ILE A 81 -7.67 15.25 6.39
C ILE A 81 -7.12 16.00 7.60
N LYS A 82 -7.45 15.50 8.79
CA LYS A 82 -6.92 16.03 10.04
C LYS A 82 -6.29 14.90 10.85
N GLU A 83 -5.07 15.14 11.30
CA GLU A 83 -4.34 14.23 12.14
C GLU A 83 -4.23 14.77 13.55
N THR A 84 -4.48 13.93 14.54
CA THR A 84 -4.12 14.19 15.93
C THR A 84 -3.17 13.08 16.39
N GLU A 85 -2.73 13.14 17.65
CA GLU A 85 -1.86 12.09 18.18
C GLU A 85 -2.57 10.74 18.27
N GLU A 86 -3.88 10.75 18.40
CA GLU A 86 -4.67 9.54 18.65
C GLU A 86 -5.42 9.04 17.45
N GLU A 87 -5.74 9.91 16.49
CA GLU A 87 -6.65 9.53 15.41
C GLU A 87 -6.46 10.36 14.15
N TRP A 88 -6.98 9.83 13.05
CA TRP A 88 -7.14 10.51 11.79
C TRP A 88 -8.61 10.74 11.51
N GLU A 89 -8.98 11.98 11.17
CA GLU A 89 -10.32 12.32 10.68
C GLU A 89 -10.22 12.64 9.20
N ILE A 90 -11.06 11.98 8.40
CA ILE A 90 -11.07 12.12 6.95
C ILE A 90 -12.49 12.47 6.54
N ARG A 91 -12.65 13.57 5.82
CA ARG A 91 -13.95 14.02 5.33
C ARG A 91 -13.97 14.11 3.82
N PHE A 92 -15.06 13.63 3.24
CA PHE A 92 -15.42 13.87 1.86
C PHE A 92 -16.87 14.36 1.86
N GLU A 93 -17.08 15.65 1.55
CA GLU A 93 -18.39 16.29 1.62
C GLU A 93 -19.05 16.05 2.99
N ASN A 94 -20.19 15.34 3.03
CA ASN A 94 -20.91 15.05 4.28
C ASN A 94 -20.51 13.71 4.91
N ARG A 95 -19.56 13.01 4.33
CA ARG A 95 -19.04 11.77 4.91
C ARG A 95 -17.86 12.06 5.82
N ARG A 96 -17.83 11.38 6.94
CA ARG A 96 -16.77 11.54 7.94
C ARG A 96 -16.32 10.17 8.41
N TYR A 97 -15.00 9.96 8.38
CA TYR A 97 -14.36 8.74 8.86
C TYR A 97 -13.35 9.10 9.93
N VAL A 98 -13.33 8.35 11.01
CA VAL A 98 -12.37 8.51 12.08
C VAL A 98 -11.74 7.16 12.36
N PHE A 99 -10.40 7.09 12.31
CA PHE A 99 -9.65 5.88 12.56
C PHE A 99 -8.62 6.12 13.65
N PRO A 100 -8.34 5.11 14.49
CA PRO A 100 -7.18 5.19 15.38
C PRO A 100 -5.91 5.45 14.57
N ALA A 101 -4.98 6.17 15.16
CA ALA A 101 -3.78 6.62 14.44
C ALA A 101 -2.98 5.46 13.84
N ASP A 102 -2.87 4.36 14.57
CA ASP A 102 -2.08 3.21 14.14
C ASP A 102 -2.80 2.28 13.15
N ASP A 103 -4.08 2.57 12.84
CA ASP A 103 -4.80 1.81 11.82
C ASP A 103 -4.58 2.38 10.41
N VAL A 104 -3.95 3.54 10.30
CA VAL A 104 -3.82 4.27 9.03
C VAL A 104 -2.39 4.22 8.54
N LEU A 105 -2.22 3.84 7.29
CA LEU A 105 -0.95 3.99 6.58
C LEU A 105 -1.10 5.08 5.53
N VAL A 106 -0.26 6.10 5.61
CA VAL A 106 -0.28 7.23 4.70
C VAL A 106 0.51 6.90 3.44
N LEU A 107 -0.08 7.13 2.29
CA LEU A 107 0.58 6.92 1.00
C LEU A 107 0.67 8.25 0.24
N PRO A 108 1.79 8.53 -0.41
CA PRO A 108 1.98 9.77 -1.17
C PRO A 108 1.34 9.68 -2.56
N VAL A 109 0.05 9.42 -2.58
CA VAL A 109 -0.73 9.26 -3.81
C VAL A 109 -2.01 10.09 -3.72
N ASP A 110 -2.66 10.28 -4.84
CA ASP A 110 -3.87 11.11 -4.92
C ASP A 110 -5.17 10.29 -4.95
N SER A 111 -5.06 9.00 -5.12
CA SER A 111 -6.24 8.13 -5.05
C SER A 111 -5.87 6.67 -4.81
#